data_e42ac6e1b27a04a0bd988eade28cdf3d
#
_entry.id   e42ac6e1b27a04a0bd988eade28cdf3d
#
_cell.length_a   1.000
_cell.length_b   1.000
_cell.length_c   1.000
_cell.angle_alpha   90.00
_cell.angle_beta   90.00
_cell.angle_gamma   90.00
#
_symmetry.space_group_name_H-M   'P 1'
#
loop_
_entity.id
_entity.type
_entity.pdbx_description
1 polymer ?
#
loop_
_entity_poly.entity_id
_entity_poly.type
_entity_poly.pdbx_seq_one_letter_code
_entity_poly.pdbx_strand_id
1 'polypeptide(L)'
;MANRFRFGTIALLATLATCTVAQAEKPVTVAEEEPAPLVIAVRNRDFATARAMLASKPKPDVRQTTSDGTTALHWAVYHNDVDLVERLLRAKADVNARNDYGATPMSEAAVIGNVKVLRLLLKYGADVESPNADGQTALMTLARTNNVEAAKLLIKHGANVNAREQWRGQTPLMWAAAEAQPEMVQLLVDHGADVNARSVVNEWERQVTAEPRMQARPSGGFTPLLYAARKGCLGCAKILVKAGADKDLTDPDGVTPLLLATLNFNFDTAAFLVDVGANVNKWDTWGRSALYAAVDMNTLPTGGRADRPSLDKTTGLELIEKLLKAGANPNLQLKLFPPYRSLRDDRGADTMLTVGTTPLIRAARGGDIPAMRLLLEYGANVHLPTVRGITPLLAASGNAASPLDTRGRYRTEEQAIEAVRLLLAAGSRIDERDELGQTALHGAARWGWNNLVKELVAHNIDVWAKDKQGRTAADIAKGTSTASGRASIEPHPETEALLRKLMAEASPPVASATP
;
A
#
# COMPACT_ATOMS: atom_id res chain seq x y z
N MET A 1 26.67 12.18 -4.56
CA MET A 1 27.03 12.66 -5.93
C MET A 1 25.74 12.82 -6.71
N ALA A 2 25.39 14.05 -7.04
CA ALA A 2 24.09 14.42 -7.59
C ALA A 2 24.16 14.42 -9.12
N ASN A 3 23.26 13.69 -9.77
CA ASN A 3 23.05 13.82 -11.20
C ASN A 3 21.72 14.53 -11.44
N ARG A 4 21.81 15.78 -11.92
CA ARG A 4 20.70 16.67 -12.23
C ARG A 4 20.25 16.45 -13.67
N PHE A 5 19.00 16.10 -13.87
CA PHE A 5 18.33 16.31 -15.15
C PHE A 5 17.82 17.76 -15.21
N ARG A 6 18.29 18.54 -16.18
CA ARG A 6 17.74 19.86 -16.55
C ARG A 6 16.96 19.72 -17.84
N PHE A 7 15.69 20.07 -17.79
CA PHE A 7 14.95 20.50 -18.97
C PHE A 7 15.17 22.00 -19.15
N GLY A 8 15.73 22.40 -20.28
CA GLY A 8 15.92 23.79 -20.68
C GLY A 8 14.87 24.22 -21.68
N THR A 9 14.18 25.30 -21.33
CA THR A 9 13.26 26.03 -22.21
C THR A 9 14.08 26.98 -23.09
N ILE A 10 13.86 26.95 -24.39
CA ILE A 10 14.50 27.81 -25.37
C ILE A 10 13.76 29.16 -25.41
N ALA A 11 14.45 30.26 -25.16
CA ALA A 11 14.03 31.59 -25.52
C ALA A 11 15.02 32.16 -26.57
N LEU A 12 14.47 32.56 -27.70
CA LEU A 12 15.16 33.13 -28.84
C LEU A 12 15.56 34.60 -28.54
N LEU A 13 16.84 34.94 -28.66
CA LEU A 13 17.27 36.31 -28.84
C LEU A 13 18.44 36.33 -29.85
N ALA A 14 18.19 36.96 -30.97
CA ALA A 14 19.16 37.19 -32.02
C ALA A 14 20.09 38.36 -31.67
N THR A 15 21.40 38.12 -31.72
CA THR A 15 22.39 39.21 -31.91
C THR A 15 23.44 38.75 -32.91
N LEU A 16 23.56 39.50 -33.98
CA LEU A 16 24.62 39.39 -34.97
C LEU A 16 25.97 39.72 -34.32
N ALA A 17 26.95 38.87 -34.52
CA ALA A 17 28.36 39.22 -34.44
C ALA A 17 29.19 38.37 -35.42
N THR A 18 30.03 39.03 -36.12
CA THR A 18 30.85 38.75 -37.27
C THR A 18 31.76 37.53 -37.19
N CYS A 19 31.90 36.92 -38.36
CA CYS A 19 32.82 35.86 -38.76
C CYS A 19 34.24 35.95 -38.21
N THR A 20 34.72 34.86 -37.66
CA THR A 20 36.10 34.38 -37.84
C THR A 20 36.04 32.92 -38.28
N VAL A 21 36.63 32.64 -39.41
CA VAL A 21 36.76 31.33 -40.00
C VAL A 21 37.66 30.49 -39.09
N ALA A 22 37.07 29.60 -38.31
CA ALA A 22 37.77 28.51 -37.65
C ALA A 22 37.74 27.31 -38.60
N GLN A 23 38.91 26.75 -38.85
CA GLN A 23 39.14 25.59 -39.69
C GLN A 23 38.19 24.45 -39.25
N ALA A 24 37.49 23.91 -40.23
CA ALA A 24 36.66 22.72 -40.04
C ALA A 24 37.55 21.55 -39.56
N GLU A 25 37.42 21.20 -38.30
CA GLU A 25 37.82 19.86 -37.86
C GLU A 25 37.04 18.84 -38.68
N LYS A 26 37.78 17.95 -39.34
CA LYS A 26 37.18 16.82 -40.06
C LYS A 26 36.26 16.11 -39.09
N PRO A 27 35.03 15.75 -39.52
CA PRO A 27 34.17 14.90 -38.70
C PRO A 27 34.97 13.65 -38.38
N VAL A 28 35.12 13.35 -37.08
CA VAL A 28 35.57 12.06 -36.65
C VAL A 28 34.48 11.10 -37.14
N THR A 29 34.69 10.47 -38.28
CA THR A 29 33.93 9.31 -38.69
C THR A 29 34.24 8.25 -37.63
N VAL A 30 33.36 8.11 -36.62
CA VAL A 30 33.27 6.86 -35.89
C VAL A 30 33.01 5.82 -36.98
N ALA A 31 34.00 5.01 -37.27
CA ALA A 31 33.82 3.87 -38.15
C ALA A 31 32.67 3.08 -37.49
N GLU A 32 31.48 3.08 -38.10
CA GLU A 32 30.45 2.10 -37.78
C GLU A 32 31.13 0.77 -38.04
N GLU A 33 31.60 0.11 -36.99
CA GLU A 33 31.99 -1.29 -37.09
C GLU A 33 30.76 -2.01 -37.61
N GLU A 34 30.86 -2.51 -38.86
CA GLU A 34 29.77 -3.31 -39.44
C GLU A 34 29.51 -4.47 -38.48
N PRO A 35 28.31 -4.50 -37.89
CA PRO A 35 28.00 -5.54 -36.95
C PRO A 35 28.16 -6.88 -37.60
N ALA A 36 28.78 -7.83 -36.91
CA ALA A 36 29.07 -9.17 -37.34
C ALA A 36 27.90 -9.80 -38.10
N PRO A 37 28.07 -10.23 -39.35
CA PRO A 37 26.97 -10.72 -40.18
C PRO A 37 26.10 -11.78 -39.52
N LEU A 38 26.71 -12.66 -38.72
CA LEU A 38 25.99 -13.69 -37.97
C LEU A 38 25.06 -13.08 -36.88
N VAL A 39 25.53 -12.07 -36.13
CA VAL A 39 24.71 -11.43 -35.08
C VAL A 39 23.53 -10.72 -35.71
N ILE A 40 23.74 -10.01 -36.83
CA ILE A 40 22.68 -9.34 -37.59
C ILE A 40 21.64 -10.34 -38.12
N ALA A 41 22.08 -11.43 -38.71
CA ALA A 41 21.17 -12.44 -39.24
C ALA A 41 20.26 -12.99 -38.13
N VAL A 42 20.83 -13.32 -36.94
CA VAL A 42 20.06 -13.83 -35.83
C VAL A 42 19.15 -12.74 -35.25
N ARG A 43 19.65 -11.50 -35.05
CA ARG A 43 18.87 -10.36 -34.59
C ARG A 43 17.64 -10.12 -35.46
N ASN A 44 17.82 -10.15 -36.78
CA ASN A 44 16.76 -9.88 -37.76
C ASN A 44 15.87 -11.10 -38.04
N ARG A 45 16.05 -12.20 -37.29
CA ARG A 45 15.32 -13.47 -37.47
C ARG A 45 15.58 -14.16 -38.82
N ASP A 46 16.68 -13.83 -39.52
CA ASP A 46 17.11 -14.59 -40.69
C ASP A 46 17.85 -15.84 -40.25
N PHE A 47 17.09 -16.77 -39.67
CA PHE A 47 17.64 -18.01 -39.15
C PHE A 47 18.17 -18.95 -40.26
N ALA A 48 17.67 -18.82 -41.48
CA ALA A 48 18.14 -19.60 -42.60
C ALA A 48 19.59 -19.23 -42.95
N THR A 49 19.86 -17.94 -43.13
CA THR A 49 21.20 -17.39 -43.34
C THR A 49 22.12 -17.71 -42.17
N ALA A 50 21.66 -17.50 -40.91
CA ALA A 50 22.46 -17.81 -39.72
C ALA A 50 22.90 -19.30 -39.68
N ARG A 51 21.99 -20.25 -39.99
CA ARG A 51 22.32 -21.68 -40.07
C ARG A 51 23.26 -21.99 -41.20
N ALA A 52 23.08 -21.39 -42.40
CA ALA A 52 23.97 -21.54 -43.52
C ALA A 52 25.40 -21.06 -43.22
N MET A 53 25.53 -19.89 -42.55
CA MET A 53 26.82 -19.37 -42.10
C MET A 53 27.50 -20.32 -41.11
N LEU A 54 26.78 -20.87 -40.13
CA LEU A 54 27.34 -21.83 -39.16
C LEU A 54 27.77 -23.16 -39.80
N ALA A 55 27.20 -23.52 -40.98
CA ALA A 55 27.55 -24.69 -41.76
C ALA A 55 28.69 -24.44 -42.78
N SER A 56 29.01 -23.17 -43.08
CA SER A 56 29.98 -22.78 -44.08
C SER A 56 31.44 -23.02 -43.65
N LYS A 57 32.35 -22.93 -44.62
CA LYS A 57 33.80 -22.88 -44.39
C LYS A 57 34.36 -21.66 -45.13
N PRO A 58 35.15 -20.77 -44.47
CA PRO A 58 35.49 -20.83 -43.06
C PRO A 58 34.25 -20.58 -42.17
N LYS A 59 34.29 -21.07 -40.92
CA LYS A 59 33.23 -20.82 -39.94
C LYS A 59 33.24 -19.36 -39.51
N PRO A 60 32.06 -18.74 -39.25
CA PRO A 60 32.00 -17.41 -38.71
C PRO A 60 32.57 -17.38 -37.30
N ASP A 61 33.12 -16.23 -36.89
CA ASP A 61 33.46 -16.02 -35.48
C ASP A 61 32.17 -15.80 -34.68
N VAL A 62 31.80 -16.78 -33.87
CA VAL A 62 30.60 -16.79 -33.03
C VAL A 62 30.72 -15.91 -31.79
N ARG A 63 31.91 -15.32 -31.52
CA ARG A 63 32.19 -14.44 -30.38
C ARG A 63 31.97 -12.96 -30.69
N GLN A 64 31.72 -12.64 -31.96
CA GLN A 64 31.41 -11.27 -32.37
C GLN A 64 30.17 -10.76 -31.68
N THR A 65 30.15 -9.47 -31.40
CA THR A 65 29.08 -8.76 -30.66
C THR A 65 28.58 -7.58 -31.47
N THR A 66 27.41 -7.08 -31.12
CA THR A 66 26.98 -5.73 -31.44
C THR A 66 27.73 -4.72 -30.55
N SER A 67 27.60 -3.42 -30.85
CA SER A 67 28.25 -2.33 -30.10
C SER A 67 27.94 -2.33 -28.59
N ASP A 68 26.82 -2.93 -28.18
CA ASP A 68 26.41 -3.11 -26.80
C ASP A 68 26.84 -4.45 -26.16
N GLY A 69 27.75 -5.18 -26.83
CA GLY A 69 28.25 -6.48 -26.36
C GLY A 69 27.29 -7.65 -26.54
N THR A 70 26.14 -7.48 -27.22
CA THR A 70 25.17 -8.56 -27.42
C THR A 70 25.63 -9.53 -28.51
N THR A 71 25.68 -10.84 -28.21
CA THR A 71 26.14 -11.89 -29.10
C THR A 71 24.99 -12.53 -29.89
N ALA A 72 25.34 -13.31 -30.93
CA ALA A 72 24.37 -14.15 -31.66
C ALA A 72 23.64 -15.14 -30.70
N LEU A 73 24.31 -15.63 -29.64
CA LEU A 73 23.70 -16.53 -28.67
C LEU A 73 22.62 -15.83 -27.85
N HIS A 74 22.82 -14.58 -27.42
CA HIS A 74 21.78 -13.79 -26.73
C HIS A 74 20.52 -13.68 -27.61
N TRP A 75 20.69 -13.31 -28.90
CA TRP A 75 19.57 -13.18 -29.82
C TRP A 75 18.88 -14.51 -30.14
N ALA A 76 19.64 -15.61 -30.28
CA ALA A 76 19.07 -16.94 -30.48
C ALA A 76 18.22 -17.38 -29.27
N VAL A 77 18.70 -17.11 -28.07
CA VAL A 77 17.94 -17.34 -26.85
C VAL A 77 16.70 -16.44 -26.79
N TYR A 78 16.85 -15.14 -27.00
CA TYR A 78 15.73 -14.18 -27.02
C TYR A 78 14.63 -14.59 -28.00
N HIS A 79 15.01 -15.10 -29.20
CA HIS A 79 14.04 -15.61 -30.18
C HIS A 79 13.57 -17.02 -29.89
N ASN A 80 14.08 -17.65 -28.83
CA ASN A 80 13.69 -19.00 -28.38
C ASN A 80 13.93 -20.10 -29.47
N ASP A 81 14.96 -19.93 -30.32
CA ASP A 81 15.31 -20.91 -31.33
C ASP A 81 16.28 -21.96 -30.78
N VAL A 82 15.71 -23.06 -30.26
CA VAL A 82 16.46 -24.13 -29.56
C VAL A 82 17.55 -24.74 -30.46
N ASP A 83 17.27 -24.97 -31.75
CA ASP A 83 18.24 -25.55 -32.72
C ASP A 83 19.41 -24.58 -32.94
N LEU A 84 19.13 -23.31 -33.14
CA LEU A 84 20.16 -22.29 -33.34
C LEU A 84 21.02 -22.11 -32.10
N VAL A 85 20.40 -22.09 -30.89
CA VAL A 85 21.11 -22.07 -29.60
C VAL A 85 22.09 -23.26 -29.53
N GLU A 86 21.63 -24.49 -29.85
CA GLU A 86 22.51 -25.67 -29.79
C GLU A 86 23.65 -25.58 -30.80
N ARG A 87 23.40 -25.09 -32.04
CA ARG A 87 24.44 -24.90 -33.07
C ARG A 87 25.49 -23.88 -32.66
N LEU A 88 25.07 -22.75 -32.08
CA LEU A 88 25.99 -21.72 -31.59
C LEU A 88 26.86 -22.25 -30.45
N LEU A 89 26.26 -22.97 -29.49
CA LEU A 89 26.99 -23.59 -28.37
C LEU A 89 27.99 -24.67 -28.87
N ARG A 90 27.60 -25.51 -29.85
CA ARG A 90 28.52 -26.46 -30.51
C ARG A 90 29.65 -25.75 -31.28
N ALA A 91 29.40 -24.57 -31.79
CA ALA A 91 30.41 -23.74 -32.44
C ALA A 91 31.29 -22.97 -31.42
N LYS A 92 31.13 -23.22 -30.11
CA LYS A 92 31.88 -22.61 -29.00
C LYS A 92 31.56 -21.12 -28.80
N ALA A 93 30.31 -20.69 -29.01
CA ALA A 93 29.84 -19.41 -28.53
C ALA A 93 30.03 -19.35 -27.01
N ASP A 94 30.42 -18.18 -26.49
CA ASP A 94 30.57 -17.98 -25.05
C ASP A 94 29.20 -18.03 -24.39
N VAL A 95 28.96 -19.07 -23.59
CA VAL A 95 27.70 -19.32 -22.89
C VAL A 95 27.46 -18.34 -21.75
N ASN A 96 28.53 -17.69 -21.27
CA ASN A 96 28.51 -16.72 -20.16
C ASN A 96 28.79 -15.28 -20.63
N ALA A 97 28.74 -15.05 -21.96
CA ALA A 97 28.90 -13.71 -22.51
C ALA A 97 27.96 -12.72 -21.80
N ARG A 98 28.47 -11.54 -21.49
CA ARG A 98 27.71 -10.49 -20.80
C ARG A 98 27.73 -9.24 -21.68
N ASN A 99 26.55 -8.68 -21.95
CA ASN A 99 26.43 -7.40 -22.64
C ASN A 99 26.54 -6.21 -21.69
N ASP A 100 26.53 -4.98 -22.22
CA ASP A 100 26.66 -3.76 -21.45
C ASP A 100 25.51 -3.53 -20.43
N TYR A 101 24.37 -4.18 -20.65
CA TYR A 101 23.23 -4.19 -19.70
C TYR A 101 23.38 -5.26 -18.62
N GLY A 102 24.49 -6.01 -18.61
CA GLY A 102 24.73 -7.11 -17.71
C GLY A 102 23.91 -8.38 -18.02
N ALA A 103 23.16 -8.41 -19.12
CA ALA A 103 22.41 -9.59 -19.50
C ALA A 103 23.33 -10.70 -20.02
N THR A 104 22.97 -11.94 -19.70
CA THR A 104 23.63 -13.16 -20.18
C THR A 104 22.64 -14.04 -20.92
N PRO A 105 23.08 -15.00 -21.76
CA PRO A 105 22.17 -15.97 -22.36
C PRO A 105 21.28 -16.70 -21.33
N MET A 106 21.80 -16.96 -20.11
CA MET A 106 21.05 -17.59 -19.02
C MET A 106 19.96 -16.66 -18.46
N SER A 107 20.28 -15.38 -18.21
CA SER A 107 19.29 -14.41 -17.73
C SER A 107 18.16 -14.19 -18.74
N GLU A 108 18.48 -14.11 -20.03
CA GLU A 108 17.49 -14.05 -21.11
C GLU A 108 16.62 -15.31 -21.18
N ALA A 109 17.25 -16.50 -21.06
CA ALA A 109 16.52 -17.77 -21.04
C ALA A 109 15.57 -17.88 -19.85
N ALA A 110 15.91 -17.31 -18.70
CA ALA A 110 15.04 -17.27 -17.52
C ALA A 110 13.81 -16.39 -17.75
N VAL A 111 13.93 -15.27 -18.46
CA VAL A 111 12.78 -14.42 -18.84
C VAL A 111 11.78 -15.20 -19.70
N ILE A 112 12.29 -15.99 -20.67
CA ILE A 112 11.45 -16.80 -21.56
C ILE A 112 10.93 -18.04 -20.85
N GLY A 113 11.72 -18.61 -19.94
CA GLY A 113 11.37 -19.77 -19.14
C GLY A 113 11.38 -21.09 -19.92
N ASN A 114 12.04 -21.17 -21.10
CA ASN A 114 12.10 -22.41 -21.86
C ASN A 114 13.09 -23.40 -21.25
N VAL A 115 12.57 -24.46 -20.65
CA VAL A 115 13.36 -25.51 -19.99
C VAL A 115 14.38 -26.17 -20.93
N LYS A 116 14.08 -26.30 -22.23
CA LYS A 116 15.03 -26.90 -23.20
C LYS A 116 16.24 -25.99 -23.41
N VAL A 117 16.02 -24.68 -23.56
CA VAL A 117 17.10 -23.70 -23.72
C VAL A 117 17.95 -23.65 -22.47
N LEU A 118 17.31 -23.53 -21.28
CA LEU A 118 18.02 -23.52 -19.99
C LEU A 118 18.87 -24.77 -19.80
N ARG A 119 18.35 -25.96 -20.16
CA ARG A 119 19.09 -27.22 -20.08
C ARG A 119 20.29 -27.24 -21.01
N LEU A 120 20.17 -26.69 -22.22
CA LEU A 120 21.29 -26.58 -23.15
C LEU A 120 22.38 -25.66 -22.60
N LEU A 121 22.01 -24.48 -22.13
CA LEU A 121 22.96 -23.52 -21.55
C LEU A 121 23.71 -24.14 -20.36
N LEU A 122 23.01 -24.79 -19.43
CA LEU A 122 23.63 -25.50 -18.30
C LEU A 122 24.55 -26.64 -18.73
N LYS A 123 24.15 -27.43 -19.77
CA LYS A 123 24.97 -28.50 -20.35
C LYS A 123 26.30 -27.97 -20.89
N TYR A 124 26.32 -26.73 -21.39
CA TYR A 124 27.52 -26.10 -21.92
C TYR A 124 28.25 -25.19 -20.94
N GLY A 125 27.90 -25.28 -19.63
CA GLY A 125 28.63 -24.63 -18.56
C GLY A 125 28.19 -23.19 -18.28
N ALA A 126 26.93 -22.86 -18.56
CA ALA A 126 26.37 -21.58 -18.11
C ALA A 126 26.40 -21.46 -16.58
N ASP A 127 26.77 -20.28 -16.09
CA ASP A 127 26.64 -19.94 -14.68
C ASP A 127 25.16 -19.94 -14.29
N VAL A 128 24.80 -20.80 -13.35
CA VAL A 128 23.42 -20.97 -12.91
C VAL A 128 22.85 -19.72 -12.19
N GLU A 129 23.71 -18.96 -11.53
CA GLU A 129 23.32 -17.72 -10.87
C GLU A 129 23.11 -16.60 -11.88
N SER A 130 24.09 -16.42 -12.77
CA SER A 130 24.07 -15.48 -13.89
C SER A 130 23.37 -14.16 -13.57
N PRO A 131 23.79 -13.43 -12.50
CA PRO A 131 23.11 -12.24 -12.05
C PRO A 131 23.20 -11.13 -13.10
N ASN A 132 22.11 -10.37 -13.29
CA ASN A 132 22.14 -9.14 -14.06
C ASN A 132 22.88 -8.02 -13.31
N ALA A 133 22.88 -6.79 -13.87
CA ALA A 133 23.55 -5.63 -13.27
C ALA A 133 23.02 -5.28 -11.84
N ASP A 134 21.77 -5.59 -11.55
CA ASP A 134 21.13 -5.36 -10.24
C ASP A 134 21.32 -6.54 -9.28
N GLY A 135 22.04 -7.58 -9.68
CA GLY A 135 22.23 -8.80 -8.89
C GLY A 135 21.03 -9.75 -8.91
N GLN A 136 20.04 -9.53 -9.78
CA GLN A 136 18.91 -10.45 -9.93
C GLN A 136 19.36 -11.72 -10.62
N THR A 137 19.15 -12.88 -9.98
CA THR A 137 19.51 -14.18 -10.54
C THR A 137 18.42 -14.73 -11.47
N ALA A 138 18.80 -15.70 -12.29
CA ALA A 138 17.86 -16.42 -13.15
C ALA A 138 16.71 -17.04 -12.33
N LEU A 139 17.00 -17.58 -11.14
CA LEU A 139 15.99 -18.15 -10.25
C LEU A 139 14.98 -17.11 -9.75
N MET A 140 15.42 -15.87 -9.46
CA MET A 140 14.50 -14.76 -9.09
C MET A 140 13.53 -14.44 -10.21
N THR A 141 14.01 -14.38 -11.45
CA THR A 141 13.18 -14.14 -12.64
C THR A 141 12.12 -15.24 -12.80
N LEU A 142 12.51 -16.51 -12.67
CA LEU A 142 11.59 -17.64 -12.74
C LEU A 142 10.58 -17.65 -11.57
N ALA A 143 11.00 -17.22 -10.37
CA ALA A 143 10.12 -17.09 -9.23
C ALA A 143 9.03 -16.03 -9.45
N ARG A 144 9.37 -14.92 -10.10
CA ARG A 144 8.40 -13.88 -10.46
C ARG A 144 7.39 -14.35 -11.51
N THR A 145 7.83 -15.16 -12.47
CA THR A 145 7.00 -15.64 -13.61
C THR A 145 6.30 -16.97 -13.34
N ASN A 146 6.47 -17.55 -12.14
CA ASN A 146 5.92 -18.86 -11.74
C ASN A 146 6.34 -20.03 -12.65
N ASN A 147 7.54 -19.98 -13.20
CA ASN A 147 8.01 -21.09 -14.04
C ASN A 147 8.66 -22.17 -13.16
N VAL A 148 7.81 -22.97 -12.52
CA VAL A 148 8.20 -23.97 -11.52
C VAL A 148 9.15 -25.03 -12.11
N GLU A 149 8.91 -25.52 -13.33
CA GLU A 149 9.76 -26.55 -13.95
C GLU A 149 11.15 -26.04 -14.31
N ALA A 150 11.24 -24.79 -14.77
CA ALA A 150 12.53 -24.15 -15.01
C ALA A 150 13.28 -23.88 -13.69
N ALA A 151 12.58 -23.43 -12.66
CA ALA A 151 13.16 -23.22 -11.34
C ALA A 151 13.69 -24.52 -10.72
N LYS A 152 12.95 -25.63 -10.80
CA LYS A 152 13.44 -26.97 -10.39
C LYS A 152 14.73 -27.35 -11.11
N LEU A 153 14.82 -27.03 -12.41
CA LEU A 153 16.04 -27.31 -13.18
C LEU A 153 17.23 -26.52 -12.64
N LEU A 154 17.07 -25.20 -12.39
CA LEU A 154 18.14 -24.37 -11.86
C LEU A 154 18.56 -24.80 -10.45
N ILE A 155 17.61 -25.06 -9.57
CA ILE A 155 17.86 -25.53 -8.18
C ILE A 155 18.64 -26.85 -8.21
N LYS A 156 18.26 -27.80 -9.08
CA LYS A 156 18.99 -29.06 -9.27
C LYS A 156 20.45 -28.86 -9.72
N HIS A 157 20.75 -27.75 -10.40
CA HIS A 157 22.10 -27.39 -10.83
C HIS A 157 22.80 -26.44 -9.85
N GLY A 158 22.29 -26.29 -8.63
CA GLY A 158 22.93 -25.57 -7.55
C GLY A 158 22.57 -24.09 -7.44
N ALA A 159 21.49 -23.63 -8.05
CA ALA A 159 21.03 -22.26 -7.87
C ALA A 159 20.74 -21.96 -6.40
N ASN A 160 21.26 -20.85 -5.90
CA ASN A 160 21.09 -20.42 -4.52
C ASN A 160 19.67 -19.88 -4.27
N VAL A 161 18.86 -20.66 -3.57
CA VAL A 161 17.46 -20.28 -3.23
C VAL A 161 17.39 -19.07 -2.30
N ASN A 162 18.48 -18.70 -1.65
CA ASN A 162 18.60 -17.56 -0.73
C ASN A 162 19.43 -16.39 -1.33
N ALA A 163 19.73 -16.41 -2.62
CA ALA A 163 20.39 -15.30 -3.30
C ALA A 163 19.63 -13.99 -3.05
N ARG A 164 20.35 -12.86 -2.99
CA ARG A 164 19.79 -11.54 -2.76
C ARG A 164 20.19 -10.60 -3.89
N GLU A 165 19.21 -9.91 -4.48
CA GLU A 165 19.53 -8.82 -5.39
C GLU A 165 20.04 -7.59 -4.62
N GLN A 166 20.72 -6.69 -5.34
CA GLN A 166 21.53 -5.64 -4.69
C GLN A 166 20.70 -4.43 -4.26
N TRP A 167 19.55 -4.17 -4.92
CA TRP A 167 18.79 -2.95 -4.67
C TRP A 167 17.91 -3.02 -3.42
N ARG A 168 17.11 -4.08 -3.30
CA ARG A 168 16.16 -4.25 -2.19
C ARG A 168 16.51 -5.44 -1.31
N GLY A 169 17.55 -6.19 -1.64
CA GLY A 169 17.95 -7.40 -0.94
C GLY A 169 16.87 -8.48 -0.96
N GLN A 170 16.03 -8.50 -2.00
CA GLN A 170 14.95 -9.46 -2.12
C GLN A 170 15.49 -10.82 -2.53
N THR A 171 14.88 -11.89 -2.00
CA THR A 171 15.18 -13.28 -2.33
C THR A 171 14.17 -13.82 -3.35
N PRO A 172 14.45 -14.97 -4.02
CA PRO A 172 13.48 -15.65 -4.87
C PRO A 172 12.13 -15.90 -4.17
N LEU A 173 12.16 -16.27 -2.88
CA LEU A 173 10.95 -16.50 -2.07
C LEU A 173 10.12 -15.22 -1.88
N MET A 174 10.76 -14.07 -1.69
CA MET A 174 10.05 -12.78 -1.62
C MET A 174 9.39 -12.44 -2.95
N TRP A 175 10.06 -12.70 -4.07
CA TRP A 175 9.49 -12.49 -5.41
C TRP A 175 8.27 -13.38 -5.66
N ALA A 176 8.38 -14.67 -5.34
CA ALA A 176 7.25 -15.61 -5.47
C ALA A 176 6.05 -15.21 -4.60
N ALA A 177 6.30 -14.79 -3.35
CA ALA A 177 5.24 -14.32 -2.44
C ALA A 177 4.60 -13.00 -2.89
N ALA A 178 5.39 -12.06 -3.42
CA ALA A 178 4.92 -10.77 -3.92
C ALA A 178 4.04 -10.91 -5.17
N GLU A 179 4.25 -11.94 -5.98
CA GLU A 179 3.46 -12.22 -7.18
C GLU A 179 2.34 -13.24 -6.95
N ALA A 180 2.15 -13.69 -5.71
CA ALA A 180 1.11 -14.66 -5.32
C ALA A 180 1.26 -16.02 -6.04
N GLN A 181 2.46 -16.61 -6.00
CA GLN A 181 2.81 -17.87 -6.67
C GLN A 181 2.97 -19.02 -5.66
N PRO A 182 1.90 -19.65 -5.17
CA PRO A 182 1.99 -20.62 -4.08
C PRO A 182 2.81 -21.86 -4.45
N GLU A 183 2.77 -22.35 -5.70
CA GLU A 183 3.55 -23.51 -6.12
C GLU A 183 5.06 -23.20 -6.11
N MET A 184 5.43 -22.01 -6.51
CA MET A 184 6.82 -21.53 -6.46
C MET A 184 7.28 -21.32 -5.01
N VAL A 185 6.42 -20.74 -4.16
CA VAL A 185 6.69 -20.60 -2.71
C VAL A 185 6.94 -21.98 -2.10
N GLN A 186 6.10 -22.98 -2.41
CA GLN A 186 6.30 -24.35 -1.91
C GLN A 186 7.63 -24.94 -2.39
N LEU A 187 7.94 -24.80 -3.68
CA LEU A 187 9.21 -25.30 -4.23
C LEU A 187 10.42 -24.71 -3.52
N LEU A 188 10.43 -23.39 -3.33
CA LEU A 188 11.56 -22.70 -2.70
C LEU A 188 11.71 -23.08 -1.21
N VAL A 189 10.59 -23.21 -0.49
CA VAL A 189 10.56 -23.65 0.90
C VAL A 189 11.09 -25.09 1.03
N ASP A 190 10.65 -26.01 0.16
CA ASP A 190 11.10 -27.39 0.15
C ASP A 190 12.62 -27.53 -0.11
N HIS A 191 13.24 -26.51 -0.70
CA HIS A 191 14.68 -26.46 -0.96
C HIS A 191 15.46 -25.54 -0.01
N GLY A 192 14.87 -25.18 1.15
CA GLY A 192 15.58 -24.49 2.22
C GLY A 192 15.65 -22.98 2.07
N ALA A 193 14.68 -22.36 1.39
CA ALA A 193 14.57 -20.90 1.40
C ALA A 193 14.25 -20.39 2.81
N ASP A 194 14.95 -19.32 3.23
CA ASP A 194 14.72 -18.67 4.52
C ASP A 194 13.37 -17.92 4.52
N VAL A 195 12.38 -18.50 5.23
CA VAL A 195 11.03 -17.97 5.34
C VAL A 195 10.93 -16.68 6.15
N ASN A 196 11.97 -16.36 6.92
CA ASN A 196 12.06 -15.16 7.75
C ASN A 196 13.09 -14.13 7.23
N ALA A 197 13.68 -14.38 6.04
CA ALA A 197 14.56 -13.41 5.41
C ALA A 197 13.89 -12.03 5.31
N ARG A 198 14.69 -10.96 5.50
CA ARG A 198 14.20 -9.58 5.37
C ARG A 198 14.80 -8.90 4.15
N SER A 199 14.01 -8.15 3.42
CA SER A 199 14.52 -7.19 2.42
C SER A 199 15.26 -6.05 3.11
N VAL A 200 15.98 -5.24 2.32
CA VAL A 200 16.71 -4.08 2.85
C VAL A 200 15.74 -3.09 3.48
N VAL A 201 16.15 -2.52 4.59
CA VAL A 201 15.48 -1.40 5.24
C VAL A 201 15.97 -0.10 4.60
N ASN A 202 15.05 0.73 4.15
CA ASN A 202 15.36 2.05 3.61
C ASN A 202 15.32 3.07 4.75
N GLU A 203 16.45 3.63 5.08
CA GLU A 203 16.54 4.76 6.00
C GLU A 203 16.26 6.05 5.22
N TRP A 204 14.99 6.45 5.20
CA TRP A 204 14.61 7.74 4.62
C TRP A 204 14.74 8.83 5.68
N GLU A 205 15.50 9.87 5.38
CA GLU A 205 15.43 11.09 6.16
C GLU A 205 13.97 11.61 6.18
N ARG A 206 13.51 11.97 7.38
CA ARG A 206 12.20 12.60 7.55
C ARG A 206 12.24 13.95 6.85
N GLN A 207 11.79 14.00 5.62
CA GLN A 207 11.61 15.29 4.94
C GLN A 207 10.37 15.97 5.53
N VAL A 208 10.60 17.04 6.28
CA VAL A 208 9.58 18.02 6.61
C VAL A 208 9.37 18.84 5.34
N THR A 209 8.38 18.49 4.53
CA THR A 209 7.97 19.35 3.41
C THR A 209 7.11 20.48 3.96
N ALA A 210 7.11 21.64 3.30
CA ALA A 210 6.29 22.80 3.66
C ALA A 210 4.77 22.48 3.59
N GLU A 211 4.39 21.41 2.94
CA GLU A 211 3.05 20.84 3.03
C GLU A 211 3.01 19.75 4.12
N PRO A 212 2.01 19.76 5.03
CA PRO A 212 1.91 18.81 6.15
C PRO A 212 1.58 17.37 5.72
N ARG A 213 1.83 17.01 4.48
CA ARG A 213 1.59 15.68 3.95
C ARG A 213 2.80 14.81 4.24
N MET A 214 2.72 14.02 5.30
CA MET A 214 3.64 12.91 5.51
C MET A 214 3.42 11.89 4.40
N GLN A 215 4.25 11.93 3.37
CA GLN A 215 4.33 10.83 2.43
C GLN A 215 4.97 9.65 3.17
N ALA A 216 4.17 8.64 3.50
CA ALA A 216 4.71 7.38 3.96
C ALA A 216 5.48 6.74 2.81
N ARG A 217 6.82 6.82 2.87
CA ARG A 217 7.68 6.08 1.95
C ARG A 217 7.81 4.64 2.47
N PRO A 218 7.77 3.62 1.60
CA PRO A 218 7.94 2.25 2.04
C PRO A 218 9.32 2.09 2.71
N SER A 219 9.32 1.71 3.98
CA SER A 219 10.53 1.50 4.77
C SER A 219 11.32 0.25 4.38
N GLY A 220 10.75 -0.64 3.56
CA GLY A 220 11.38 -1.91 3.23
C GLY A 220 11.29 -2.91 4.39
N GLY A 221 12.33 -3.75 4.57
CA GLY A 221 12.39 -4.70 5.68
C GLY A 221 11.34 -5.81 5.65
N PHE A 222 10.71 -6.06 4.51
CA PHE A 222 9.63 -7.03 4.37
C PHE A 222 10.13 -8.47 4.38
N THR A 223 9.40 -9.33 5.08
CA THR A 223 9.56 -10.78 5.01
C THR A 223 8.71 -11.37 3.89
N PRO A 224 8.95 -12.64 3.46
CA PRO A 224 8.05 -13.33 2.51
C PRO A 224 6.59 -13.31 2.95
N LEU A 225 6.31 -13.47 4.26
CA LEU A 225 4.95 -13.44 4.79
C LEU A 225 4.31 -12.04 4.72
N LEU A 226 5.08 -10.97 4.91
CA LEU A 226 4.60 -9.59 4.69
C LEU A 226 4.26 -9.35 3.21
N TYR A 227 5.07 -9.86 2.26
CA TYR A 227 4.74 -9.80 0.84
C TYR A 227 3.45 -10.56 0.51
N ALA A 228 3.29 -11.79 1.03
CA ALA A 228 2.08 -12.60 0.86
C ALA A 228 0.84 -11.90 1.44
N ALA A 229 0.95 -11.32 2.65
CA ALA A 229 -0.12 -10.60 3.33
C ALA A 229 -0.55 -9.34 2.55
N ARG A 230 0.41 -8.57 2.04
CA ARG A 230 0.13 -7.39 1.22
C ARG A 230 -0.59 -7.72 -0.08
N LYS A 231 -0.20 -8.84 -0.69
CA LYS A 231 -0.77 -9.30 -1.97
C LYS A 231 -2.11 -10.03 -1.81
N GLY A 232 -2.41 -10.56 -0.61
CA GLY A 232 -3.59 -11.40 -0.36
C GLY A 232 -3.40 -12.85 -0.81
N CYS A 233 -2.14 -13.32 -0.89
CA CYS A 233 -1.87 -14.72 -1.25
C CYS A 233 -2.11 -15.65 -0.05
N LEU A 234 -3.35 -16.05 0.20
CA LEU A 234 -3.70 -16.99 1.26
C LEU A 234 -2.94 -18.33 1.13
N GLY A 235 -2.77 -18.83 -0.10
CA GLY A 235 -1.99 -20.04 -0.36
C GLY A 235 -0.53 -19.91 0.07
N CYS A 236 0.11 -18.77 -0.30
CA CYS A 236 1.48 -18.48 0.11
C CYS A 236 1.59 -18.36 1.63
N ALA A 237 0.67 -17.63 2.28
CA ALA A 237 0.67 -17.45 3.74
C ALA A 237 0.57 -18.79 4.47
N LYS A 238 -0.30 -19.70 4.02
CA LYS A 238 -0.44 -21.05 4.59
C LYS A 238 0.86 -21.86 4.49
N ILE A 239 1.52 -21.84 3.34
CA ILE A 239 2.79 -22.54 3.13
C ILE A 239 3.89 -21.95 4.03
N LEU A 240 4.03 -20.63 4.05
CA LEU A 240 5.05 -19.95 4.82
C LEU A 240 4.89 -20.19 6.33
N VAL A 241 3.66 -20.05 6.87
CA VAL A 241 3.40 -20.30 8.29
C VAL A 241 3.65 -21.77 8.65
N LYS A 242 3.23 -22.73 7.80
CA LYS A 242 3.52 -24.15 7.99
C LYS A 242 5.03 -24.44 8.00
N ALA A 243 5.81 -23.67 7.25
CA ALA A 243 7.28 -23.76 7.19
C ALA A 243 8.00 -23.02 8.32
N GLY A 244 7.27 -22.42 9.28
CA GLY A 244 7.85 -21.73 10.44
C GLY A 244 8.10 -20.24 10.23
N ALA A 245 7.44 -19.60 9.27
CA ALA A 245 7.47 -18.14 9.18
C ALA A 245 6.90 -17.50 10.46
N ASP A 246 7.64 -16.56 11.03
CA ASP A 246 7.15 -15.79 12.17
C ASP A 246 6.01 -14.87 11.73
N LYS A 247 4.80 -15.23 12.19
CA LYS A 247 3.55 -14.54 11.85
C LYS A 247 3.42 -13.15 12.46
N ASP A 248 4.32 -12.83 13.41
CA ASP A 248 4.33 -11.56 14.14
C ASP A 248 5.55 -10.69 13.84
N LEU A 249 6.38 -11.08 12.87
CA LEU A 249 7.56 -10.33 12.46
C LEU A 249 7.16 -9.11 11.64
N THR A 250 7.44 -7.91 12.19
CA THR A 250 7.00 -6.63 11.63
C THR A 250 7.98 -6.08 10.58
N ASP A 251 7.50 -5.16 9.77
CA ASP A 251 8.37 -4.22 9.06
C ASP A 251 8.95 -3.17 10.04
N PRO A 252 9.81 -2.23 9.59
CA PRO A 252 10.38 -1.18 10.44
C PRO A 252 9.35 -0.23 11.07
N ASP A 253 8.18 -0.10 10.47
CA ASP A 253 7.09 0.73 11.00
C ASP A 253 6.21 -0.02 12.01
N GLY A 254 6.58 -1.26 12.36
CA GLY A 254 5.82 -2.10 13.29
C GLY A 254 4.60 -2.78 12.68
N VAL A 255 4.43 -2.74 11.36
CA VAL A 255 3.29 -3.36 10.67
C VAL A 255 3.46 -4.87 10.62
N THR A 256 2.56 -5.62 11.27
CA THR A 256 2.52 -7.08 11.22
C THR A 256 1.90 -7.60 9.93
N PRO A 257 2.13 -8.89 9.56
CA PRO A 257 1.40 -9.51 8.45
C PRO A 257 -0.12 -9.43 8.59
N LEU A 258 -0.65 -9.62 9.81
CA LEU A 258 -2.08 -9.50 10.10
C LEU A 258 -2.59 -8.07 9.83
N LEU A 259 -1.92 -7.06 10.37
CA LEU A 259 -2.27 -5.66 10.14
C LEU A 259 -2.16 -5.29 8.66
N LEU A 260 -1.09 -5.75 7.98
CA LEU A 260 -0.85 -5.44 6.57
C LEU A 260 -1.93 -6.07 5.66
N ALA A 261 -2.31 -7.33 5.92
CA ALA A 261 -3.41 -7.98 5.20
C ALA A 261 -4.72 -7.21 5.38
N THR A 262 -5.06 -6.84 6.63
CA THR A 262 -6.26 -6.06 6.95
C THR A 262 -6.28 -4.71 6.22
N LEU A 263 -5.16 -3.96 6.27
CA LEU A 263 -5.02 -2.67 5.60
C LEU A 263 -5.13 -2.74 4.06
N ASN A 264 -4.94 -3.91 3.47
CA ASN A 264 -5.05 -4.12 2.03
C ASN A 264 -6.34 -4.84 1.62
N PHE A 265 -7.33 -4.97 2.51
CA PHE A 265 -8.60 -5.68 2.29
C PHE A 265 -8.45 -7.17 1.99
N ASN A 266 -7.33 -7.78 2.36
CA ASN A 266 -7.05 -9.20 2.18
C ASN A 266 -7.59 -9.96 3.40
N PHE A 267 -8.91 -9.95 3.59
CA PHE A 267 -9.56 -10.41 4.81
C PHE A 267 -9.49 -11.93 5.00
N ASP A 268 -9.46 -12.73 3.93
CA ASP A 268 -9.24 -14.17 4.05
C ASP A 268 -7.84 -14.50 4.60
N THR A 269 -6.83 -13.76 4.14
CA THR A 269 -5.45 -13.90 4.65
C THR A 269 -5.34 -13.40 6.09
N ALA A 270 -6.01 -12.28 6.43
CA ALA A 270 -6.06 -11.77 7.79
C ALA A 270 -6.76 -12.76 8.73
N ALA A 271 -7.92 -13.30 8.33
CA ALA A 271 -8.65 -14.29 9.10
C ALA A 271 -7.83 -15.55 9.36
N PHE A 272 -7.12 -16.06 8.34
CA PHE A 272 -6.19 -17.18 8.50
C PHE A 272 -5.08 -16.87 9.52
N LEU A 273 -4.49 -15.68 9.48
CA LEU A 273 -3.44 -15.29 10.43
C LEU A 273 -3.98 -15.24 11.87
N VAL A 274 -5.23 -14.79 12.08
CA VAL A 274 -5.91 -14.91 13.39
C VAL A 274 -6.05 -16.37 13.80
N ASP A 275 -6.51 -17.26 12.89
CA ASP A 275 -6.72 -18.69 13.18
C ASP A 275 -5.44 -19.41 13.61
N VAL A 276 -4.30 -19.02 13.06
CA VAL A 276 -3.00 -19.60 13.43
C VAL A 276 -2.36 -18.88 14.63
N GLY A 277 -3.08 -18.00 15.31
CA GLY A 277 -2.68 -17.36 16.55
C GLY A 277 -1.67 -16.22 16.36
N ALA A 278 -1.79 -15.41 15.31
CA ALA A 278 -1.07 -14.14 15.23
C ALA A 278 -1.49 -13.20 16.37
N ASN A 279 -0.56 -12.39 16.86
CA ASN A 279 -0.85 -11.47 17.96
C ASN A 279 -1.78 -10.32 17.48
N VAL A 280 -3.06 -10.42 17.84
CA VAL A 280 -4.11 -9.47 17.44
C VAL A 280 -3.96 -8.09 18.10
N ASN A 281 -3.12 -7.96 19.15
CA ASN A 281 -2.93 -6.73 19.91
C ASN A 281 -1.64 -5.98 19.57
N LYS A 282 -0.83 -6.49 18.64
CA LYS A 282 0.28 -5.70 18.09
C LYS A 282 -0.25 -4.50 17.32
N TRP A 283 0.46 -3.39 17.42
CA TRP A 283 0.14 -2.13 16.76
C TRP A 283 1.41 -1.53 16.11
N ASP A 284 1.21 -0.75 15.08
CA ASP A 284 2.29 -0.10 14.35
C ASP A 284 2.69 1.26 14.98
N THR A 285 3.66 1.93 14.39
CA THR A 285 4.17 3.23 14.86
C THR A 285 3.07 4.28 15.06
N TRP A 286 1.96 4.18 14.31
CA TRP A 286 0.82 5.09 14.44
C TRP A 286 -0.20 4.63 15.50
N GLY A 287 0.00 3.48 16.10
CA GLY A 287 -0.93 2.88 17.07
C GLY A 287 -2.10 2.13 16.42
N ARG A 288 -2.03 1.81 15.12
CA ARG A 288 -3.08 1.04 14.45
C ARG A 288 -2.92 -0.43 14.82
N SER A 289 -3.93 -1.00 15.46
CA SER A 289 -4.09 -2.44 15.63
C SER A 289 -4.84 -3.05 14.44
N ALA A 290 -4.81 -4.39 14.33
CA ALA A 290 -5.61 -5.08 13.32
C ALA A 290 -7.11 -4.81 13.48
N LEU A 291 -7.61 -4.72 14.73
CA LEU A 291 -9.01 -4.40 15.01
C LEU A 291 -9.37 -2.97 14.56
N TYR A 292 -8.51 -1.99 14.88
CA TYR A 292 -8.72 -0.63 14.39
C TYR A 292 -8.77 -0.59 12.86
N ALA A 293 -7.82 -1.25 12.21
CA ALA A 293 -7.74 -1.31 10.76
C ALA A 293 -8.97 -2.02 10.15
N ALA A 294 -9.46 -3.10 10.75
CA ALA A 294 -10.65 -3.80 10.27
C ALA A 294 -11.90 -2.91 10.32
N VAL A 295 -12.10 -2.18 11.43
CA VAL A 295 -13.19 -1.20 11.56
C VAL A 295 -13.05 -0.07 10.54
N ASP A 296 -11.85 0.48 10.38
CA ASP A 296 -11.59 1.54 9.41
C ASP A 296 -11.89 1.08 7.98
N MET A 297 -11.46 -0.12 7.61
CA MET A 297 -11.73 -0.71 6.29
C MET A 297 -13.21 -1.00 6.08
N ASN A 298 -13.93 -1.48 7.11
CA ASN A 298 -15.36 -1.78 7.02
C ASN A 298 -16.21 -0.52 6.82
N THR A 299 -15.73 0.64 7.24
CA THR A 299 -16.42 1.93 7.05
C THR A 299 -16.19 2.55 5.67
N LEU A 300 -15.28 2.01 4.87
CA LEU A 300 -15.04 2.50 3.52
C LEU A 300 -16.07 1.93 2.54
N PRO A 301 -16.58 2.72 1.58
CA PRO A 301 -17.53 2.21 0.61
C PRO A 301 -16.87 1.14 -0.29
N THR A 302 -17.58 0.03 -0.48
CA THR A 302 -17.27 -1.02 -1.46
C THR A 302 -15.80 -1.49 -1.50
N GLY A 303 -15.26 -1.91 -0.35
CA GLY A 303 -13.93 -2.52 -0.30
C GLY A 303 -12.75 -1.59 -0.57
N GLY A 304 -12.95 -0.28 -0.50
CA GLY A 304 -11.89 0.73 -0.50
C GLY A 304 -11.09 0.90 -1.79
N ARG A 305 -11.37 0.09 -2.81
CA ARG A 305 -10.85 0.24 -4.17
C ARG A 305 -11.98 -0.05 -5.15
N ALA A 306 -12.54 1.00 -5.71
CA ALA A 306 -13.59 0.89 -6.74
C ALA A 306 -13.16 0.08 -7.97
N ASP A 307 -11.86 -0.06 -8.20
CA ASP A 307 -11.24 -0.71 -9.35
C ASP A 307 -10.90 -2.21 -9.12
N ARG A 308 -10.97 -2.70 -7.87
CA ARG A 308 -10.71 -4.11 -7.55
C ARG A 308 -11.67 -4.61 -6.47
N PRO A 309 -12.77 -5.26 -6.86
CA PRO A 309 -13.61 -5.96 -5.90
C PRO A 309 -12.76 -7.03 -5.19
N SER A 310 -12.86 -7.11 -3.87
CA SER A 310 -12.26 -8.21 -3.13
C SER A 310 -12.92 -9.51 -3.54
N LEU A 311 -12.11 -10.53 -3.85
CA LEU A 311 -12.57 -11.90 -4.07
C LEU A 311 -12.62 -12.69 -2.75
N ASP A 312 -12.28 -12.06 -1.64
CA ASP A 312 -12.27 -12.68 -0.33
C ASP A 312 -13.70 -13.02 0.13
N LYS A 313 -13.84 -14.15 0.79
CA LYS A 313 -15.10 -14.62 1.36
C LYS A 313 -15.40 -13.95 2.70
N THR A 314 -14.36 -13.68 3.48
CA THR A 314 -14.46 -13.02 4.77
C THR A 314 -14.79 -11.54 4.57
N THR A 315 -15.86 -11.09 5.20
CA THR A 315 -16.24 -9.67 5.23
C THR A 315 -15.47 -8.91 6.30
N GLY A 316 -15.46 -7.58 6.21
CA GLY A 316 -14.84 -6.75 7.26
C GLY A 316 -15.48 -6.97 8.63
N LEU A 317 -16.81 -7.12 8.67
CA LEU A 317 -17.54 -7.37 9.92
C LEU A 317 -17.19 -8.74 10.54
N GLU A 318 -17.12 -9.79 9.74
CA GLU A 318 -16.69 -11.12 10.19
C GLU A 318 -15.24 -11.10 10.71
N LEU A 319 -14.35 -10.31 10.07
CA LEU A 319 -12.99 -10.15 10.57
C LEU A 319 -12.96 -9.39 11.91
N ILE A 320 -13.79 -8.35 12.08
CA ILE A 320 -13.92 -7.63 13.37
C ILE A 320 -14.36 -8.61 14.47
N GLU A 321 -15.41 -9.38 14.23
CA GLU A 321 -15.90 -10.37 15.19
C GLU A 321 -14.82 -11.41 15.53
N LYS A 322 -14.12 -11.93 14.51
CA LYS A 322 -13.04 -12.90 14.68
C LYS A 322 -11.88 -12.36 15.51
N LEU A 323 -11.47 -11.12 15.25
CA LEU A 323 -10.43 -10.45 16.04
C LEU A 323 -10.83 -10.28 17.50
N LEU A 324 -12.07 -9.85 17.75
CA LEU A 324 -12.61 -9.70 19.11
C LEU A 324 -12.68 -11.03 19.86
N LYS A 325 -13.16 -12.09 19.20
CA LYS A 325 -13.16 -13.47 19.74
C LYS A 325 -11.75 -13.98 20.06
N ALA A 326 -10.75 -13.55 19.30
CA ALA A 326 -9.33 -13.86 19.54
C ALA A 326 -8.68 -12.99 20.62
N GLY A 327 -9.43 -12.12 21.30
CA GLY A 327 -8.96 -11.27 22.39
C GLY A 327 -8.34 -9.95 21.96
N ALA A 328 -8.71 -9.42 20.78
CA ALA A 328 -8.30 -8.08 20.38
C ALA A 328 -8.88 -7.04 21.35
N ASN A 329 -8.02 -6.15 21.85
CA ASN A 329 -8.42 -5.08 22.76
C ASN A 329 -9.16 -3.96 22.00
N PRO A 330 -10.47 -3.74 22.25
CA PRO A 330 -11.26 -2.73 21.55
C PRO A 330 -10.92 -1.29 21.98
N ASN A 331 -10.05 -1.11 22.97
CA ASN A 331 -9.72 0.17 23.58
C ASN A 331 -8.33 0.69 23.19
N LEU A 332 -7.64 0.01 22.25
CA LEU A 332 -6.38 0.55 21.74
C LEU A 332 -6.62 1.84 20.96
N GLN A 333 -5.80 2.85 21.26
CA GLN A 333 -5.91 4.19 20.71
C GLN A 333 -4.78 4.48 19.72
N LEU A 334 -5.06 5.23 18.66
CA LEU A 334 -4.04 5.80 17.79
C LEU A 334 -3.04 6.63 18.59
N LYS A 335 -1.75 6.48 18.29
CA LYS A 335 -0.62 7.18 18.94
C LYS A 335 -0.15 8.39 18.15
N LEU A 336 -0.21 8.29 16.84
CA LEU A 336 0.15 9.33 15.89
C LEU A 336 -0.93 9.45 14.84
N PHE A 337 -0.88 10.55 14.10
CA PHE A 337 -1.72 10.71 12.93
C PHE A 337 -1.33 9.65 11.88
N PRO A 338 -2.22 8.73 11.49
CA PRO A 338 -1.86 7.67 10.56
C PRO A 338 -1.54 8.25 9.18
N PRO A 339 -0.62 7.62 8.42
CA PRO A 339 -0.33 8.06 7.07
C PRO A 339 -1.60 7.95 6.23
N TYR A 340 -1.86 9.01 5.45
CA TYR A 340 -2.98 9.00 4.55
C TYR A 340 -2.87 7.86 3.56
N ARG A 341 -3.98 7.20 3.30
CA ARG A 341 -4.20 6.55 2.03
C ARG A 341 -4.49 7.67 1.02
N SER A 342 -3.43 8.27 0.48
CA SER A 342 -3.58 9.30 -0.50
C SER A 342 -4.15 8.70 -1.78
N LEU A 343 -5.44 8.91 -2.00
CA LEU A 343 -5.93 9.12 -3.33
C LEU A 343 -5.36 10.48 -3.79
N ARG A 344 -4.91 10.57 -5.02
CA ARG A 344 -4.13 11.70 -5.58
C ARG A 344 -4.71 13.10 -5.35
N ASP A 345 -6.01 13.22 -5.06
CA ASP A 345 -6.74 14.47 -4.96
C ASP A 345 -7.32 14.77 -3.59
N ASP A 346 -6.86 14.03 -2.58
CA ASP A 346 -7.42 14.12 -1.25
C ASP A 346 -6.80 15.27 -0.45
N ARG A 347 -7.42 16.44 -0.52
CA ARG A 347 -7.06 17.65 0.22
C ARG A 347 -7.62 17.71 1.64
N GLY A 348 -8.47 16.76 2.03
CA GLY A 348 -9.13 16.72 3.34
C GLY A 348 -8.44 15.74 4.26
N ALA A 349 -7.84 16.23 5.35
CA ALA A 349 -7.51 15.39 6.49
C ALA A 349 -8.83 14.96 7.15
N ASP A 350 -9.06 13.65 7.34
CA ASP A 350 -10.08 13.24 8.30
C ASP A 350 -9.63 13.71 9.68
N THR A 351 -10.15 14.86 10.10
CA THR A 351 -9.81 15.49 11.38
C THR A 351 -10.18 14.62 12.58
N MET A 352 -10.92 13.53 12.33
CA MET A 352 -11.29 12.52 13.32
C MET A 352 -10.25 11.43 13.51
N LEU A 353 -9.39 11.17 12.50
CA LEU A 353 -8.28 10.22 12.63
C LEU A 353 -7.10 10.88 13.36
N THR A 354 -7.33 11.32 14.56
CA THR A 354 -6.34 11.95 15.41
C THR A 354 -5.86 11.01 16.51
N VAL A 355 -4.82 11.44 17.22
CA VAL A 355 -4.32 10.74 18.41
C VAL A 355 -5.47 10.49 19.40
N GLY A 356 -5.52 9.28 19.93
CA GLY A 356 -6.57 8.87 20.85
C GLY A 356 -7.80 8.23 20.21
N THR A 357 -7.92 8.22 18.87
CA THR A 357 -9.06 7.55 18.21
C THR A 357 -9.06 6.05 18.51
N THR A 358 -10.19 5.54 19.03
CA THR A 358 -10.46 4.12 19.27
C THR A 358 -11.20 3.49 18.08
N PRO A 359 -11.25 2.14 17.96
CA PRO A 359 -12.14 1.46 17.04
C PRO A 359 -13.61 1.90 17.16
N LEU A 360 -14.10 2.10 18.42
CA LEU A 360 -15.48 2.54 18.66
C LEU A 360 -15.74 3.97 18.16
N ILE A 361 -14.81 4.90 18.36
CA ILE A 361 -14.91 6.27 17.80
C ILE A 361 -14.97 6.19 16.28
N ARG A 362 -14.13 5.34 15.66
CA ARG A 362 -14.09 5.18 14.21
C ARG A 362 -15.40 4.59 13.66
N ALA A 363 -15.96 3.56 14.31
CA ALA A 363 -17.24 2.97 13.95
C ALA A 363 -18.39 3.97 14.10
N ALA A 364 -18.45 4.69 15.23
CA ALA A 364 -19.46 5.71 15.50
C ALA A 364 -19.42 6.85 14.48
N ARG A 365 -18.23 7.30 14.11
CA ARG A 365 -18.02 8.29 13.04
C ARG A 365 -18.55 7.82 11.70
N GLY A 366 -18.38 6.55 11.37
CA GLY A 366 -18.84 5.95 10.11
C GLY A 366 -20.32 5.53 10.12
N GLY A 367 -21.00 5.58 11.26
CA GLY A 367 -22.36 5.03 11.38
C GLY A 367 -22.42 3.51 11.20
N ASP A 368 -21.34 2.82 11.54
CA ASP A 368 -21.23 1.34 11.42
C ASP A 368 -21.86 0.67 12.65
N ILE A 369 -23.18 0.63 12.69
CA ILE A 369 -23.95 0.11 13.81
C ILE A 369 -23.61 -1.36 14.13
N PRO A 370 -23.47 -2.28 13.14
CA PRO A 370 -23.06 -3.65 13.42
C PRO A 370 -21.70 -3.75 14.12
N ALA A 371 -20.70 -3.01 13.64
CA ALA A 371 -19.38 -2.99 14.27
C ALA A 371 -19.43 -2.36 15.68
N MET A 372 -20.22 -1.30 15.88
CA MET A 372 -20.42 -0.69 17.20
C MET A 372 -21.01 -1.69 18.22
N ARG A 373 -22.03 -2.47 17.82
CA ARG A 373 -22.62 -3.51 18.68
C ARG A 373 -21.58 -4.53 19.10
N LEU A 374 -20.81 -5.07 18.15
CA LEU A 374 -19.73 -6.01 18.47
C LEU A 374 -18.68 -5.40 19.40
N LEU A 375 -18.21 -4.19 19.11
CA LEU A 375 -17.21 -3.52 19.95
C LEU A 375 -17.70 -3.32 21.38
N LEU A 376 -18.97 -2.91 21.58
CA LEU A 376 -19.56 -2.71 22.89
C LEU A 376 -19.76 -4.05 23.64
N GLU A 377 -20.20 -5.10 22.94
CA GLU A 377 -20.33 -6.47 23.49
C GLU A 377 -18.99 -6.97 24.05
N TYR A 378 -17.87 -6.63 23.37
CA TYR A 378 -16.52 -7.03 23.80
C TYR A 378 -15.82 -5.94 24.67
N GLY A 379 -16.55 -5.03 25.28
CA GLY A 379 -16.05 -4.12 26.31
C GLY A 379 -15.36 -2.86 25.80
N ALA A 380 -15.75 -2.36 24.62
CA ALA A 380 -15.30 -1.04 24.18
C ALA A 380 -15.78 0.04 25.16
N ASN A 381 -14.85 0.88 25.60
CA ASN A 381 -15.13 1.95 26.56
C ASN A 381 -15.69 3.18 25.83
N VAL A 382 -16.93 3.54 26.16
CA VAL A 382 -17.66 4.68 25.59
C VAL A 382 -17.13 6.05 26.06
N HIS A 383 -16.26 6.09 27.06
CA HIS A 383 -15.75 7.32 27.65
C HIS A 383 -14.33 7.68 27.19
N LEU A 384 -13.66 6.84 26.39
CA LEU A 384 -12.31 7.16 25.90
C LEU A 384 -12.36 8.24 24.81
N PRO A 385 -11.80 9.44 25.06
CA PRO A 385 -11.79 10.51 24.07
C PRO A 385 -10.53 10.49 23.22
N THR A 386 -10.59 11.17 22.09
CA THR A 386 -9.38 11.61 21.37
C THR A 386 -8.68 12.75 22.14
N VAL A 387 -7.47 13.13 21.70
CA VAL A 387 -6.76 14.33 22.24
C VAL A 387 -7.57 15.62 22.11
N ARG A 388 -8.58 15.65 21.25
CA ARG A 388 -9.50 16.76 21.05
C ARG A 388 -10.78 16.64 21.88
N GLY A 389 -10.83 15.70 22.80
CA GLY A 389 -12.01 15.46 23.65
C GLY A 389 -13.18 14.79 22.93
N ILE A 390 -12.99 14.30 21.71
CA ILE A 390 -14.06 13.63 20.97
C ILE A 390 -14.26 12.22 21.50
N THR A 391 -15.39 11.98 22.14
CA THR A 391 -15.87 10.66 22.57
C THR A 391 -16.65 9.95 21.45
N PRO A 392 -16.96 8.65 21.59
CA PRO A 392 -17.83 7.95 20.66
C PRO A 392 -19.19 8.66 20.44
N LEU A 393 -19.80 9.19 21.51
CA LEU A 393 -21.06 9.93 21.44
C LEU A 393 -20.94 11.21 20.59
N LEU A 394 -19.91 12.00 20.83
CA LEU A 394 -19.65 13.22 20.07
C LEU A 394 -19.31 12.90 18.62
N ALA A 395 -18.56 11.83 18.38
CA ALA A 395 -18.28 11.35 17.03
C ALA A 395 -19.56 10.93 16.29
N ALA A 396 -20.46 10.18 16.95
CA ALA A 396 -21.76 9.79 16.38
C ALA A 396 -22.63 11.01 16.07
N SER A 397 -22.59 12.04 16.90
CA SER A 397 -23.41 13.26 16.75
C SER A 397 -22.88 14.25 15.72
N GLY A 398 -21.69 14.03 15.15
CA GLY A 398 -21.17 14.89 14.09
C GLY A 398 -20.17 15.95 14.54
N ASN A 399 -19.74 15.95 15.80
CA ASN A 399 -18.69 16.86 16.25
C ASN A 399 -17.39 16.65 15.48
N ALA A 400 -16.64 17.72 15.25
CA ALA A 400 -15.36 17.76 14.55
C ALA A 400 -15.36 17.20 13.12
N ALA A 401 -16.52 16.84 12.57
CA ALA A 401 -16.65 16.39 11.19
C ALA A 401 -16.76 17.59 10.25
N SER A 402 -16.09 17.50 9.10
CA SER A 402 -16.21 18.49 8.02
C SER A 402 -17.12 17.93 6.91
N PRO A 403 -18.04 18.73 6.35
CA PRO A 403 -18.78 18.35 5.15
C PRO A 403 -17.90 18.09 3.95
N LEU A 404 -16.66 18.61 3.97
CA LEU A 404 -15.65 18.40 2.92
C LEU A 404 -14.84 17.11 3.12
N ASP A 405 -15.12 16.36 4.19
CA ASP A 405 -14.50 15.08 4.47
C ASP A 405 -15.12 14.00 3.58
N THR A 406 -14.53 13.82 2.40
CA THR A 406 -15.02 12.90 1.36
C THR A 406 -14.60 11.46 1.60
N ARG A 407 -13.93 11.17 2.72
CA ARG A 407 -13.40 9.85 3.04
C ARG A 407 -14.32 9.09 3.96
N GLY A 408 -14.85 8.02 3.46
CA GLY A 408 -15.62 7.07 4.22
C GLY A 408 -17.11 7.15 3.93
N ARG A 409 -17.81 6.26 4.58
CA ARG A 409 -19.27 6.18 4.50
C ARG A 409 -19.84 7.44 5.13
N TYR A 410 -20.60 8.21 4.37
CA TYR A 410 -21.47 9.22 4.95
C TYR A 410 -22.54 8.50 5.75
N ARG A 411 -22.55 8.71 7.06
CA ARG A 411 -23.68 8.24 7.87
C ARG A 411 -24.89 9.10 7.59
N THR A 412 -26.06 8.47 7.58
CA THR A 412 -27.33 9.17 7.53
C THR A 412 -27.71 9.68 8.93
N GLU A 413 -28.69 10.58 9.00
CA GLU A 413 -29.24 11.03 10.29
C GLU A 413 -29.79 9.86 11.09
N GLU A 414 -30.46 8.89 10.44
CA GLU A 414 -30.99 7.69 11.10
C GLU A 414 -29.90 6.85 11.73
N GLN A 415 -28.79 6.65 11.01
CA GLN A 415 -27.61 5.95 11.57
C GLN A 415 -27.00 6.70 12.75
N ALA A 416 -26.96 8.04 12.69
CA ALA A 416 -26.48 8.85 13.81
C ALA A 416 -27.39 8.70 15.03
N ILE A 417 -28.71 8.70 14.85
CA ILE A 417 -29.69 8.49 15.93
C ILE A 417 -29.50 7.10 16.55
N GLU A 418 -29.40 6.05 15.72
CA GLU A 418 -29.20 4.68 16.23
C GLU A 418 -27.88 4.56 16.99
N ALA A 419 -26.79 5.15 16.47
CA ALA A 419 -25.50 5.18 17.14
C ALA A 419 -25.58 5.89 18.50
N VAL A 420 -26.23 7.05 18.56
CA VAL A 420 -26.42 7.83 19.82
C VAL A 420 -27.22 7.01 20.84
N ARG A 421 -28.34 6.41 20.45
CA ARG A 421 -29.14 5.54 21.32
C ARG A 421 -28.33 4.38 21.87
N LEU A 422 -27.55 3.72 21.00
CA LEU A 422 -26.70 2.60 21.39
C LEU A 422 -25.64 3.01 22.41
N LEU A 423 -25.00 4.18 22.21
CA LEU A 423 -23.97 4.70 23.11
C LEU A 423 -24.54 5.17 24.44
N LEU A 424 -25.68 5.85 24.44
CA LEU A 424 -26.38 6.24 25.69
C LEU A 424 -26.81 5.01 26.48
N ALA A 425 -27.36 3.98 25.82
CA ALA A 425 -27.69 2.70 26.46
C ALA A 425 -26.45 1.98 27.03
N ALA A 426 -25.27 2.17 26.43
CA ALA A 426 -24.00 1.65 26.91
C ALA A 426 -23.34 2.54 27.99
N GLY A 427 -23.98 3.63 28.42
CA GLY A 427 -23.54 4.48 29.52
C GLY A 427 -22.78 5.75 29.13
N SER A 428 -22.76 6.16 27.86
CA SER A 428 -22.25 7.49 27.50
C SER A 428 -23.04 8.59 28.20
N ARG A 429 -22.35 9.64 28.62
CA ARG A 429 -23.02 10.79 29.27
C ARG A 429 -23.49 11.78 28.22
N ILE A 430 -24.72 12.21 28.31
CA ILE A 430 -25.34 13.15 27.37
C ILE A 430 -24.69 14.54 27.38
N ASP A 431 -24.03 14.91 28.48
CA ASP A 431 -23.42 16.22 28.74
C ASP A 431 -21.93 16.30 28.34
N GLU A 432 -21.40 15.27 27.68
CA GLU A 432 -20.01 15.24 27.20
C GLU A 432 -19.68 16.46 26.34
N ARG A 433 -18.43 16.93 26.46
CA ARG A 433 -17.95 18.11 25.72
C ARG A 433 -16.57 17.83 25.09
N ASP A 434 -16.36 18.31 23.88
CA ASP A 434 -15.06 18.30 23.24
C ASP A 434 -14.13 19.43 23.73
N GLU A 435 -12.92 19.51 23.17
CA GLU A 435 -11.94 20.56 23.49
C GLU A 435 -12.45 21.98 23.23
N LEU A 436 -13.45 22.16 22.35
CA LEU A 436 -14.09 23.44 22.06
C LEU A 436 -15.29 23.71 22.99
N GLY A 437 -15.61 22.80 23.90
CA GLY A 437 -16.78 22.86 24.76
C GLY A 437 -18.09 22.51 24.07
N GLN A 438 -18.02 21.95 22.83
CA GLN A 438 -19.19 21.58 22.07
C GLN A 438 -19.77 20.25 22.57
N THR A 439 -21.08 20.18 22.68
CA THR A 439 -21.86 18.99 23.04
C THR A 439 -22.34 18.26 21.78
N ALA A 440 -22.97 17.10 21.96
CA ALA A 440 -23.63 16.36 20.88
C ALA A 440 -24.64 17.22 20.10
N LEU A 441 -25.30 18.15 20.78
CA LEU A 441 -26.29 19.06 20.16
C LEU A 441 -25.64 20.04 19.18
N HIS A 442 -24.42 20.52 19.47
CA HIS A 442 -23.65 21.36 18.53
C HIS A 442 -23.27 20.59 17.27
N GLY A 443 -22.93 19.29 17.42
CA GLY A 443 -22.66 18.40 16.31
C GLY A 443 -23.87 18.22 15.41
N ALA A 444 -25.03 17.84 15.99
CA ALA A 444 -26.29 17.68 15.26
C ALA A 444 -26.71 18.97 14.53
N ALA A 445 -26.55 20.12 15.18
CA ALA A 445 -26.85 21.43 14.61
C ALA A 445 -25.99 21.78 13.39
N ARG A 446 -24.72 21.42 13.43
CA ARG A 446 -23.76 21.62 12.31
C ARG A 446 -24.18 20.88 11.03
N TRP A 447 -24.84 19.75 11.17
CA TRP A 447 -25.28 18.91 10.06
C TRP A 447 -26.74 19.13 9.64
N GLY A 448 -27.47 19.98 10.35
CA GLY A 448 -28.89 20.19 10.07
C GLY A 448 -29.78 18.99 10.43
N TRP A 449 -29.36 18.14 11.38
CA TRP A 449 -30.04 16.90 11.76
C TRP A 449 -31.17 17.16 12.76
N ASN A 450 -32.34 17.51 12.25
CA ASN A 450 -33.50 17.89 13.07
C ASN A 450 -34.04 16.77 13.94
N ASN A 451 -34.01 15.52 13.46
CA ASN A 451 -34.51 14.40 14.24
C ASN A 451 -33.52 13.99 15.33
N LEU A 452 -32.21 14.09 15.05
CA LEU A 452 -31.20 13.88 16.08
C LEU A 452 -31.25 14.97 17.17
N VAL A 453 -31.51 16.23 16.79
CA VAL A 453 -31.77 17.32 17.78
C VAL A 453 -32.91 16.94 18.70
N LYS A 454 -34.06 16.49 18.16
CA LYS A 454 -35.22 16.05 18.97
C LYS A 454 -34.86 14.87 19.87
N GLU A 455 -34.13 13.90 19.35
CA GLU A 455 -33.68 12.72 20.10
C GLU A 455 -32.79 13.12 21.30
N LEU A 456 -31.80 13.99 21.08
CA LEU A 456 -30.90 14.46 22.13
C LEU A 456 -31.67 15.24 23.21
N VAL A 457 -32.65 16.06 22.82
CA VAL A 457 -33.52 16.80 23.76
C VAL A 457 -34.39 15.83 24.56
N ALA A 458 -34.92 14.77 23.95
CA ALA A 458 -35.66 13.73 24.67
C ALA A 458 -34.81 13.01 25.73
N HIS A 459 -33.48 13.01 25.56
CA HIS A 459 -32.52 12.53 26.55
C HIS A 459 -32.01 13.63 27.50
N ASN A 460 -32.72 14.77 27.61
CA ASN A 460 -32.45 15.90 28.52
C ASN A 460 -31.09 16.59 28.32
N ILE A 461 -30.62 16.70 27.07
CA ILE A 461 -29.43 17.52 26.78
C ILE A 461 -29.72 18.99 27.07
N ASP A 462 -28.73 19.71 27.60
CA ASP A 462 -28.85 21.14 27.84
C ASP A 462 -28.89 21.93 26.52
N VAL A 463 -30.07 22.44 26.15
CA VAL A 463 -30.29 23.21 24.91
C VAL A 463 -29.63 24.60 24.97
N TRP A 464 -29.29 25.09 26.16
CA TRP A 464 -28.62 26.36 26.39
C TRP A 464 -27.09 26.23 26.44
N ALA A 465 -26.58 25.02 26.35
CA ALA A 465 -25.15 24.76 26.40
C ALA A 465 -24.38 25.64 25.41
N LYS A 466 -23.36 26.34 25.92
CA LYS A 466 -22.48 27.19 25.11
C LYS A 466 -21.12 26.53 24.95
N ASP A 467 -20.57 26.67 23.76
CA ASP A 467 -19.18 26.33 23.50
C ASP A 467 -18.22 27.40 24.10
N LYS A 468 -16.90 27.18 24.00
CA LYS A 468 -15.88 28.12 24.50
C LYS A 468 -15.90 29.49 23.81
N GLN A 469 -16.62 29.62 22.67
CA GLN A 469 -16.82 30.89 21.98
C GLN A 469 -18.16 31.57 22.37
N GLY A 470 -18.87 31.00 23.35
CA GLY A 470 -20.15 31.50 23.81
C GLY A 470 -21.34 31.17 22.90
N ARG A 471 -21.16 30.32 21.89
CA ARG A 471 -22.18 29.94 20.89
C ARG A 471 -23.00 28.77 21.40
N THR A 472 -24.30 28.86 21.21
CA THR A 472 -25.23 27.74 21.38
C THR A 472 -25.31 26.89 20.11
N ALA A 473 -25.97 25.73 20.20
CA ALA A 473 -26.24 24.90 19.02
C ALA A 473 -27.06 25.66 17.94
N ALA A 474 -27.99 26.57 18.37
CA ALA A 474 -28.74 27.42 17.44
C ALA A 474 -27.83 28.39 16.69
N ASP A 475 -26.79 28.92 17.36
CA ASP A 475 -25.82 29.82 16.71
C ASP A 475 -24.92 29.05 15.73
N ILE A 476 -24.64 27.75 15.97
CA ILE A 476 -23.94 26.88 15.03
C ILE A 476 -24.82 26.62 13.79
N ALA A 477 -26.13 26.31 13.98
CA ALA A 477 -27.05 26.06 12.87
C ALA A 477 -27.27 27.29 11.99
N LYS A 478 -27.14 28.51 12.52
CA LYS A 478 -27.17 29.75 11.76
C LYS A 478 -26.08 29.81 10.68
N GLY A 479 -25.02 29.04 10.87
CA GLY A 479 -23.88 29.03 9.97
C GLY A 479 -22.91 30.19 10.21
N THR A 480 -21.72 30.06 9.65
CA THR A 480 -20.70 31.12 9.67
C THR A 480 -20.12 31.25 8.28
N SER A 481 -20.15 32.44 7.71
CA SER A 481 -19.38 32.81 6.52
C SER A 481 -18.02 33.32 6.99
N THR A 482 -16.93 32.68 6.57
CA THR A 482 -15.59 33.28 6.71
C THR A 482 -15.20 33.92 5.39
N ALA A 483 -14.58 35.09 5.45
CA ALA A 483 -14.11 35.85 4.28
C ALA A 483 -13.12 35.06 3.38
N SER A 484 -12.58 33.95 3.87
CA SER A 484 -11.65 33.06 3.13
C SER A 484 -12.31 31.81 2.52
N GLY A 485 -13.62 31.59 2.69
CA GLY A 485 -14.35 30.47 2.12
C GLY A 485 -13.94 29.06 2.60
N ARG A 486 -12.91 28.94 3.43
CA ARG A 486 -12.31 27.65 3.81
C ARG A 486 -12.85 27.02 5.11
N ALA A 487 -13.68 27.71 5.87
CA ALA A 487 -14.23 27.24 7.14
C ALA A 487 -15.68 27.68 7.37
N SER A 488 -16.48 27.81 6.32
CA SER A 488 -17.90 28.12 6.46
C SER A 488 -18.65 26.90 7.01
N ILE A 489 -19.45 27.12 8.04
CA ILE A 489 -20.51 26.17 8.44
C ILE A 489 -21.69 26.52 7.57
N GLU A 490 -22.21 25.52 6.83
CA GLU A 490 -23.40 25.69 6.01
C GLU A 490 -24.60 26.06 6.92
N PRO A 491 -25.39 27.08 6.54
CA PRO A 491 -26.54 27.47 7.33
C PRO A 491 -27.68 26.45 7.19
N HIS A 492 -28.29 26.09 8.34
CA HIS A 492 -29.44 25.20 8.44
C HIS A 492 -30.62 25.93 9.11
N PRO A 493 -31.36 26.78 8.38
CA PRO A 493 -32.37 27.67 8.97
C PRO A 493 -33.52 26.93 9.69
N GLU A 494 -33.91 25.75 9.19
CA GLU A 494 -34.92 24.93 9.85
C GLU A 494 -34.44 24.40 11.21
N THR A 495 -33.17 23.99 11.30
CA THR A 495 -32.54 23.53 12.53
C THR A 495 -32.36 24.68 13.53
N GLU A 496 -31.98 25.87 13.04
CA GLU A 496 -31.89 27.06 13.85
C GLU A 496 -33.26 27.39 14.46
N ALA A 497 -34.31 27.41 13.64
CA ALA A 497 -35.68 27.70 14.11
C ALA A 497 -36.16 26.66 15.13
N LEU A 498 -35.91 25.37 14.88
CA LEU A 498 -36.22 24.28 15.81
C LEU A 498 -35.51 24.47 17.16
N LEU A 499 -34.21 24.73 17.15
CA LEU A 499 -33.43 24.92 18.38
C LEU A 499 -33.89 26.15 19.17
N ARG A 500 -34.15 27.27 18.49
CA ARG A 500 -34.68 28.48 19.16
C ARG A 500 -36.04 28.24 19.78
N LYS A 501 -36.92 27.47 19.14
CA LYS A 501 -38.19 27.05 19.69
C LYS A 501 -37.99 26.20 20.97
N LEU A 502 -37.15 25.18 20.90
CA LEU A 502 -36.84 24.31 22.04
C LEU A 502 -36.21 25.09 23.20
N MET A 503 -35.36 26.08 22.93
CA MET A 503 -34.79 26.97 23.93
C MET A 503 -35.89 27.86 24.59
N ALA A 504 -36.89 28.32 23.83
CA ALA A 504 -37.99 29.13 24.38
C ALA A 504 -38.93 28.30 25.27
N GLU A 505 -39.08 27.00 24.95
CA GLU A 505 -39.89 26.05 25.74
C GLU A 505 -39.17 25.57 27.00
N ALA A 506 -37.83 25.56 27.02
CA ALA A 506 -37.01 25.17 28.14
C ALA A 506 -36.73 26.37 29.04
N SER A 507 -36.91 26.20 30.35
CA SER A 507 -36.51 27.24 31.31
C SER A 507 -35.00 27.51 31.20
N PRO A 508 -34.55 28.78 31.12
CA PRO A 508 -33.13 29.08 31.13
C PRO A 508 -32.48 28.56 32.42
N PRO A 509 -31.22 28.06 32.33
CA PRO A 509 -30.52 27.61 33.53
C PRO A 509 -30.45 28.78 34.54
N VAL A 510 -30.85 28.50 35.76
CA VAL A 510 -30.73 29.45 36.86
C VAL A 510 -29.25 29.81 36.99
N ALA A 511 -28.90 31.08 36.78
CA ALA A 511 -27.53 31.54 36.93
C ALA A 511 -27.08 31.16 38.36
N SER A 512 -26.17 30.17 38.46
CA SER A 512 -25.54 29.87 39.74
C SER A 512 -24.78 31.14 40.16
N ALA A 513 -25.27 31.81 41.16
CA ALA A 513 -24.53 32.86 41.82
C ALA A 513 -23.22 32.21 42.30
N THR A 514 -22.14 32.55 41.67
CA THR A 514 -20.79 32.21 42.15
C THR A 514 -20.57 32.99 43.45
N PRO A 515 -20.16 32.33 44.54
CA PRO A 515 -19.78 33.01 45.74
C PRO A 515 -18.47 33.79 45.56
#